data_2a29a3ed148ab7b488335b4f2232c3bb
#
_entry.id   2a29a3ed148ab7b488335b4f2232c3bb
#
_cell.length_a   1.000
_cell.length_b   1.000
_cell.length_c   1.000
_cell.angle_alpha   90.00
_cell.angle_beta   90.00
_cell.angle_gamma   90.00
#
_symmetry.space_group_name_H-M   'P 1'
#
loop_
_entity.id
_entity.type
_entity.pdbx_description
1 polymer ?
#
loop_
_entity_poly.entity_id
_entity_poly.type
_entity_poly.pdbx_seq_one_letter_code
_entity_poly.pdbx_strand_id
1 'polypeptide(L)'
;MFEIRRYTADDRKSWDGYVRRARNATFLFERNYMEYHADRFDDWSLMFYRQGRLYALLPAHRRDTTLISHYGLTYGGLIMDIHVTISDTCQLFACLNDYLRHEGFTRVLYRPIPWIYHVHPSEEDLYAIFWQCHARLALRNIGTAISMPQHLRWRKDHLRRLRKAHENGVTVSANASIAEFWPILTDNLHKRFDAKPVHTLDEMLLLQSRFPDNIIQYSAYREGHIIGGITFYISQQVVHGQYSGTNDEGKEYGAMEAIYEQVMYQDYKDWPYLDFGSSTEEQGSVINAGLIAHKEGYGGRGVVYDTYEWEL
;
A
#
# COMPACT_ATOMS: atom_id res chain seq x y z
N MET A 1 16.44 26.43 -9.51
CA MET A 1 16.84 25.93 -8.18
C MET A 1 15.55 25.59 -7.42
N PHE A 2 15.54 24.48 -6.70
CA PHE A 2 14.44 24.11 -5.82
C PHE A 2 14.64 24.74 -4.43
N GLU A 3 13.53 25.20 -3.84
CA GLU A 3 13.44 25.52 -2.43
C GLU A 3 12.83 24.32 -1.71
N ILE A 4 13.46 23.84 -0.62
CA ILE A 4 13.00 22.69 0.15
C ILE A 4 12.53 23.21 1.51
N ARG A 5 11.31 22.82 1.89
CA ARG A 5 10.73 23.15 3.19
C ARG A 5 10.28 21.87 3.90
N ARG A 6 10.50 21.80 5.18
CA ARG A 6 9.88 20.77 6.02
C ARG A 6 8.38 21.08 6.15
N TYR A 7 7.55 20.05 6.06
CA TYR A 7 6.11 20.16 6.29
C TYR A 7 5.83 20.63 7.72
N THR A 8 4.82 21.48 7.86
CA THR A 8 4.23 21.91 9.14
C THR A 8 2.71 21.74 9.07
N ALA A 9 2.04 21.77 10.23
CA ALA A 9 0.58 21.63 10.29
C ALA A 9 -0.18 22.69 9.47
N ASP A 10 0.40 23.88 9.30
CA ASP A 10 -0.17 24.96 8.48
C ASP A 10 -0.20 24.63 6.99
N ASP A 11 0.68 23.71 6.55
CA ASP A 11 0.80 23.28 5.15
C ASP A 11 -0.20 22.18 4.77
N ARG A 12 -0.98 21.63 5.73
CA ARG A 12 -1.88 20.49 5.51
C ARG A 12 -2.76 20.64 4.27
N LYS A 13 -3.40 21.79 4.10
CA LYS A 13 -4.29 22.05 2.96
C LYS A 13 -3.54 21.96 1.62
N SER A 14 -2.34 22.51 1.57
CA SER A 14 -1.49 22.51 0.38
C SER A 14 -0.95 21.09 0.09
N TRP A 15 -0.55 20.36 1.14
CA TRP A 15 -0.10 18.98 1.08
C TRP A 15 -1.21 18.06 0.52
N ASP A 16 -2.37 17.99 1.19
CA ASP A 16 -3.48 17.13 0.80
C ASP A 16 -4.03 17.50 -0.58
N GLY A 17 -4.08 18.80 -0.90
CA GLY A 17 -4.45 19.25 -2.23
C GLY A 17 -3.47 18.83 -3.32
N TYR A 18 -2.18 18.70 -3.00
CA TYR A 18 -1.18 18.15 -3.92
C TYR A 18 -1.34 16.64 -4.09
N VAL A 19 -1.48 15.90 -2.99
CA VAL A 19 -1.69 14.44 -2.99
C VAL A 19 -2.86 14.04 -3.90
N ARG A 20 -4.00 14.73 -3.79
CA ARG A 20 -5.22 14.40 -4.56
C ARG A 20 -5.09 14.61 -6.07
N ARG A 21 -4.17 15.45 -6.55
CA ARG A 21 -3.93 15.67 -7.99
C ARG A 21 -2.68 14.98 -8.52
N ALA A 22 -1.92 14.38 -7.64
CA ALA A 22 -0.69 13.69 -8.02
C ALA A 22 -0.99 12.43 -8.85
N ARG A 23 -0.12 12.14 -9.83
CA ARG A 23 -0.29 11.01 -10.74
C ARG A 23 0.16 9.67 -10.16
N ASN A 24 0.84 9.68 -9.01
CA ASN A 24 1.36 8.47 -8.35
C ASN A 24 0.99 8.37 -6.87
N ALA A 25 0.16 9.26 -6.34
CA ALA A 25 -0.23 9.23 -4.94
C ALA A 25 -1.46 8.35 -4.68
N THR A 26 -1.58 7.96 -3.41
CA THR A 26 -2.78 7.33 -2.85
C THR A 26 -3.21 8.08 -1.60
N PHE A 27 -4.40 7.76 -1.07
CA PHE A 27 -4.92 8.37 0.16
C PHE A 27 -4.02 8.15 1.40
N LEU A 28 -3.11 7.15 1.36
CA LEU A 28 -2.14 6.89 2.42
C LEU A 28 -1.23 8.11 2.69
N PHE A 29 -1.07 9.00 1.72
CA PHE A 29 -0.26 10.20 1.82
C PHE A 29 -1.04 11.44 2.29
N GLU A 30 -2.36 11.37 2.44
CA GLU A 30 -3.12 12.44 3.07
C GLU A 30 -2.77 12.53 4.55
N ARG A 31 -2.67 13.74 5.10
CA ARG A 31 -2.22 13.95 6.47
C ARG A 31 -3.14 13.32 7.50
N ASN A 32 -4.45 13.24 7.22
CA ASN A 32 -5.39 12.52 8.06
C ASN A 32 -5.10 11.01 8.16
N TYR A 33 -4.43 10.41 7.15
CA TYR A 33 -3.93 9.05 7.25
C TYR A 33 -2.56 9.04 7.94
N MET A 34 -1.58 9.81 7.46
CA MET A 34 -0.22 9.78 7.98
C MET A 34 -0.13 10.10 9.47
N GLU A 35 -1.02 10.95 9.99
CA GLU A 35 -0.97 11.43 11.36
C GLU A 35 -1.72 10.55 12.38
N TYR A 36 -2.33 9.42 11.99
CA TYR A 36 -2.96 8.53 12.97
C TYR A 36 -1.95 7.89 13.94
N HIS A 37 -0.70 7.85 13.56
CA HIS A 37 0.42 7.25 14.29
C HIS A 37 1.62 8.22 14.41
N ALA A 38 1.34 9.51 14.45
CA ALA A 38 2.36 10.56 14.53
C ALA A 38 3.26 10.46 15.76
N ASP A 39 2.78 9.84 16.84
CA ASP A 39 3.54 9.55 18.05
C ASP A 39 4.67 8.53 17.86
N ARG A 40 4.65 7.76 16.77
CA ARG A 40 5.63 6.70 16.47
C ARG A 40 6.77 7.14 15.57
N PHE A 41 6.64 8.29 14.90
CA PHE A 41 7.57 8.75 13.87
C PHE A 41 7.91 10.22 14.04
N ASP A 42 9.21 10.56 14.00
CA ASP A 42 9.67 11.94 13.87
C ASP A 42 9.47 12.39 12.41
N ASP A 43 8.31 13.00 12.14
CA ASP A 43 7.94 13.43 10.80
C ASP A 43 8.98 14.42 10.24
N TRP A 44 9.58 14.03 9.13
CA TRP A 44 10.50 14.84 8.35
C TRP A 44 10.05 14.93 6.89
N SER A 45 8.75 15.01 6.67
CA SER A 45 8.17 15.15 5.34
C SER A 45 8.59 16.46 4.70
N LEU A 46 8.91 16.42 3.41
CA LEU A 46 9.48 17.54 2.65
C LEU A 46 8.53 18.01 1.54
N MET A 47 8.52 19.30 1.34
CA MET A 47 7.79 20.00 0.29
C MET A 47 8.79 20.71 -0.61
N PHE A 48 8.75 20.42 -1.90
CA PHE A 48 9.65 21.00 -2.89
C PHE A 48 8.93 22.10 -3.67
N TYR A 49 9.51 23.29 -3.67
CA TYR A 49 8.99 24.44 -4.40
C TYR A 49 9.89 24.80 -5.56
N ARG A 50 9.28 25.14 -6.69
CA ARG A 50 9.96 25.70 -7.86
C ARG A 50 9.28 26.98 -8.28
N GLN A 51 10.03 28.08 -8.33
CA GLN A 51 9.48 29.41 -8.66
C GLN A 51 8.23 29.78 -7.82
N GLY A 52 8.29 29.47 -6.52
CA GLY A 52 7.21 29.74 -5.56
C GLY A 52 5.99 28.82 -5.65
N ARG A 53 5.99 27.81 -6.54
CA ARG A 53 4.90 26.83 -6.68
C ARG A 53 5.31 25.49 -6.10
N LEU A 54 4.41 24.86 -5.36
CA LEU A 54 4.61 23.48 -4.86
C LEU A 54 4.72 22.52 -6.05
N TYR A 55 5.84 21.81 -6.13
CA TYR A 55 6.27 21.02 -7.27
C TYR A 55 6.27 19.51 -7.02
N ALA A 56 6.66 19.09 -5.82
CA ALA A 56 6.67 17.69 -5.40
C ALA A 56 6.61 17.58 -3.87
N LEU A 57 6.27 16.39 -3.37
CA LEU A 57 6.27 16.07 -1.94
C LEU A 57 7.09 14.81 -1.70
N LEU A 58 7.71 14.71 -0.52
CA LEU A 58 8.35 13.48 -0.05
C LEU A 58 7.87 13.18 1.37
N PRO A 59 6.93 12.23 1.55
CA PRO A 59 6.60 11.71 2.87
C PRO A 59 7.83 11.04 3.47
N ALA A 60 8.28 11.50 4.62
CA ALA A 60 9.47 10.97 5.25
C ALA A 60 9.44 11.12 6.77
N HIS A 61 10.27 10.33 7.44
CA HIS A 61 10.56 10.50 8.86
C HIS A 61 12.06 10.38 9.11
N ARG A 62 12.52 10.95 10.20
CA ARG A 62 13.91 10.84 10.66
C ARG A 62 14.06 9.65 11.61
N ARG A 63 15.14 8.91 11.43
CA ARG A 63 15.64 7.95 12.41
C ARG A 63 17.15 8.14 12.55
N ASP A 64 17.58 8.65 13.66
CA ASP A 64 18.98 9.05 13.90
C ASP A 64 19.48 10.02 12.80
N THR A 65 20.48 9.62 12.01
CA THR A 65 21.00 10.38 10.87
C THR A 65 20.47 9.88 9.53
N THR A 66 19.44 9.05 9.51
CA THR A 66 18.84 8.48 8.30
C THR A 66 17.50 9.12 8.00
N LEU A 67 17.31 9.64 6.78
CA LEU A 67 16.00 9.97 6.25
C LEU A 67 15.37 8.70 5.65
N ILE A 68 14.13 8.42 6.02
CA ILE A 68 13.41 7.25 5.53
C ILE A 68 12.10 7.72 4.88
N SER A 69 11.83 7.28 3.65
CA SER A 69 10.54 7.56 2.99
C SER A 69 9.44 6.69 3.60
N HIS A 70 9.08 6.99 4.77
CA HIS A 70 8.03 6.64 5.72
C HIS A 70 7.73 5.14 5.95
N TYR A 71 8.34 4.54 7.00
CA TYR A 71 8.04 3.14 7.41
C TYR A 71 6.63 2.90 7.94
N GLY A 72 5.92 3.94 8.38
CA GLY A 72 4.52 3.85 8.80
C GLY A 72 3.53 3.66 7.67
N LEU A 73 4.00 3.63 6.40
CA LEU A 73 3.18 3.43 5.21
C LEU A 73 3.64 2.17 4.46
N THR A 74 2.77 1.61 3.63
CA THR A 74 3.09 0.44 2.79
C THR A 74 4.24 0.75 1.82
N TYR A 75 4.27 1.97 1.28
CA TYR A 75 5.27 2.54 0.38
C TYR A 75 5.37 4.04 0.62
N GLY A 76 6.40 4.68 0.07
CA GLY A 76 6.64 6.12 0.19
C GLY A 76 7.06 6.71 -1.15
N GLY A 77 8.21 7.39 -1.18
CA GLY A 77 8.78 7.94 -2.40
C GLY A 77 8.29 9.33 -2.75
N LEU A 78 8.80 9.86 -3.86
CA LEU A 78 8.47 11.20 -4.34
C LEU A 78 7.05 11.21 -4.92
N ILE A 79 6.22 12.10 -4.42
CA ILE A 79 4.87 12.33 -4.94
C ILE A 79 4.95 13.39 -6.02
N MET A 80 4.46 13.05 -7.20
CA MET A 80 4.62 13.83 -8.43
C MET A 80 3.28 14.11 -9.09
N ASP A 81 3.06 15.35 -9.53
CA ASP A 81 1.95 15.67 -10.41
C ASP A 81 2.35 15.61 -11.90
N ILE A 82 1.42 15.94 -12.78
CA ILE A 82 1.63 15.84 -14.23
C ILE A 82 2.71 16.79 -14.77
N HIS A 83 3.13 17.80 -14.01
CA HIS A 83 4.13 18.79 -14.43
C HIS A 83 5.57 18.38 -14.11
N VAL A 84 5.74 17.32 -13.29
CA VAL A 84 7.07 16.85 -12.90
C VAL A 84 7.74 16.15 -14.07
N THR A 85 8.98 16.57 -14.37
CA THR A 85 9.80 16.05 -15.48
C THR A 85 11.05 15.37 -14.95
N ILE A 86 11.65 14.48 -15.77
CA ILE A 86 12.86 13.76 -15.38
C ILE A 86 14.06 14.69 -15.11
N SER A 87 14.27 15.72 -15.94
CA SER A 87 15.35 16.68 -15.73
C SER A 87 15.23 17.43 -14.42
N ASP A 88 13.99 17.83 -14.08
CA ASP A 88 13.70 18.52 -12.85
C ASP A 88 13.83 17.57 -11.64
N THR A 89 13.44 16.30 -11.78
CA THR A 89 13.59 15.30 -10.72
C THR A 89 15.05 15.02 -10.40
N CYS A 90 15.94 14.91 -11.40
CA CYS A 90 17.39 14.80 -11.17
C CYS A 90 17.93 16.02 -10.42
N GLN A 91 17.54 17.23 -10.81
CA GLN A 91 17.94 18.46 -10.12
C GLN A 91 17.39 18.53 -8.69
N LEU A 92 16.15 18.07 -8.49
CA LEU A 92 15.50 18.01 -7.16
C LEU A 92 16.29 17.10 -6.21
N PHE A 93 16.69 15.89 -6.65
CA PHE A 93 17.48 14.97 -5.82
C PHE A 93 18.90 15.49 -5.54
N ALA A 94 19.52 16.22 -6.47
CA ALA A 94 20.77 16.92 -6.18
C ALA A 94 20.60 17.93 -5.04
N CYS A 95 19.59 18.82 -5.16
CA CYS A 95 19.26 19.79 -4.12
C CYS A 95 18.86 19.12 -2.80
N LEU A 96 18.13 17.99 -2.85
CA LEU A 96 17.76 17.21 -1.67
C LEU A 96 18.99 16.70 -0.92
N ASN A 97 19.95 16.10 -1.63
CA ASN A 97 21.16 15.60 -1.00
C ASN A 97 21.95 16.71 -0.29
N ASP A 98 22.10 17.88 -0.91
CA ASP A 98 22.76 19.03 -0.29
C ASP A 98 22.03 19.54 0.93
N TYR A 99 20.69 19.64 0.83
CA TYR A 99 19.81 20.00 1.96
C TYR A 99 19.96 19.02 3.13
N LEU A 100 19.90 17.72 2.86
CA LEU A 100 19.97 16.69 3.89
C LEU A 100 21.36 16.66 4.59
N ARG A 101 22.46 16.86 3.86
CA ARG A 101 23.80 17.00 4.46
C ARG A 101 23.85 18.19 5.42
N HIS A 102 23.28 19.32 5.02
CA HIS A 102 23.21 20.51 5.87
C HIS A 102 22.39 20.25 7.15
N GLU A 103 21.31 19.48 7.05
CA GLU A 103 20.46 19.09 8.20
C GLU A 103 21.06 17.93 9.04
N GLY A 104 22.28 17.47 8.71
CA GLY A 104 23.03 16.47 9.47
C GLY A 104 22.58 15.02 9.21
N PHE A 105 21.93 14.74 8.07
CA PHE A 105 21.71 13.39 7.62
C PHE A 105 22.97 12.83 6.93
N THR A 106 23.13 11.51 7.04
CA THR A 106 24.25 10.77 6.42
C THR A 106 23.76 9.70 5.46
N ARG A 107 22.48 9.32 5.51
CA ARG A 107 21.93 8.21 4.73
C ARG A 107 20.47 8.45 4.38
N VAL A 108 20.04 7.89 3.26
CA VAL A 108 18.63 7.85 2.86
C VAL A 108 18.21 6.40 2.60
N LEU A 109 17.03 6.02 3.10
CA LEU A 109 16.30 4.81 2.72
C LEU A 109 15.04 5.23 1.97
N TYR A 110 14.95 4.80 0.70
CA TYR A 110 13.90 5.23 -0.22
C TYR A 110 13.06 4.06 -0.67
N ARG A 111 11.75 4.13 -0.44
CA ARG A 111 10.76 3.10 -0.77
C ARG A 111 9.81 3.65 -1.82
N PRO A 112 10.05 3.45 -3.12
CA PRO A 112 9.22 4.01 -4.17
C PRO A 112 7.79 3.46 -4.11
N ILE A 113 6.86 4.23 -4.66
CA ILE A 113 5.48 3.79 -4.88
C ILE A 113 5.51 2.74 -6.00
N PRO A 114 4.95 1.52 -5.81
CA PRO A 114 4.94 0.53 -6.88
C PRO A 114 4.14 1.02 -8.10
N TRP A 115 4.64 0.74 -9.30
CA TRP A 115 4.12 1.24 -10.57
C TRP A 115 2.61 0.96 -10.78
N ILE A 116 2.06 -0.11 -10.21
CA ILE A 116 0.63 -0.44 -10.33
C ILE A 116 -0.30 0.63 -9.71
N TYR A 117 0.21 1.46 -8.79
CA TYR A 117 -0.53 2.56 -8.17
C TYR A 117 -0.49 3.85 -8.99
N HIS A 118 0.34 3.91 -10.03
CA HIS A 118 0.50 5.11 -10.85
C HIS A 118 -0.66 5.28 -11.83
N VAL A 119 -1.29 6.45 -11.83
CA VAL A 119 -2.31 6.82 -12.83
C VAL A 119 -1.68 7.07 -14.21
N HIS A 120 -0.46 7.60 -14.20
CA HIS A 120 0.40 7.75 -15.37
C HIS A 120 1.80 7.21 -15.04
N PRO A 121 2.63 6.81 -16.02
CA PRO A 121 4.02 6.43 -15.77
C PRO A 121 4.73 7.47 -14.90
N SER A 122 5.40 7.05 -13.83
CA SER A 122 5.92 7.93 -12.78
C SER A 122 7.14 7.32 -12.10
N GLU A 123 8.15 6.95 -12.88
CA GLU A 123 9.40 6.35 -12.39
C GLU A 123 10.61 7.27 -12.58
N GLU A 124 10.37 8.59 -12.71
CA GLU A 124 11.42 9.60 -12.82
C GLU A 124 12.31 9.63 -11.57
N ASP A 125 11.73 9.35 -10.41
CA ASP A 125 12.44 9.25 -9.15
C ASP A 125 13.42 8.06 -9.15
N LEU A 126 13.04 6.90 -9.69
CA LEU A 126 13.93 5.74 -9.79
C LEU A 126 15.15 6.02 -10.65
N TYR A 127 14.96 6.70 -11.79
CA TYR A 127 16.10 7.12 -12.61
C TYR A 127 16.95 8.16 -11.90
N ALA A 128 16.33 9.14 -11.23
CA ALA A 128 17.06 10.20 -10.55
C ALA A 128 17.89 9.66 -9.37
N ILE A 129 17.38 8.76 -8.54
CA ILE A 129 18.16 8.18 -7.44
C ILE A 129 19.29 7.30 -7.95
N PHE A 130 19.10 6.57 -9.05
CA PHE A 130 20.15 5.81 -9.70
C PHE A 130 21.29 6.73 -10.21
N TRP A 131 20.91 7.73 -11.01
CA TRP A 131 21.88 8.61 -11.67
C TRP A 131 22.53 9.62 -10.73
N GLN A 132 21.72 10.33 -9.94
CA GLN A 132 22.17 11.47 -9.14
C GLN A 132 22.65 11.07 -7.73
N CYS A 133 22.06 10.01 -7.16
CA CYS A 133 22.37 9.60 -5.79
C CYS A 133 23.22 8.34 -5.73
N HIS A 134 23.48 7.69 -6.87
CA HIS A 134 24.16 6.38 -6.94
C HIS A 134 23.54 5.35 -6.00
N ALA A 135 22.21 5.41 -5.88
CA ALA A 135 21.45 4.56 -4.99
C ALA A 135 21.58 3.08 -5.39
N ARG A 136 21.66 2.21 -4.39
CA ARG A 136 21.69 0.76 -4.56
C ARG A 136 20.39 0.15 -4.05
N LEU A 137 19.98 -0.96 -4.62
CA LEU A 137 18.89 -1.76 -4.11
C LEU A 137 19.30 -2.41 -2.78
N ALA A 138 18.65 -2.01 -1.69
CA ALA A 138 18.91 -2.52 -0.35
C ALA A 138 18.04 -3.72 0.01
N LEU A 139 16.76 -3.70 -0.46
CA LEU A 139 15.78 -4.74 -0.16
C LEU A 139 14.75 -4.82 -1.30
N ARG A 140 14.32 -6.05 -1.61
CA ARG A 140 13.23 -6.30 -2.56
C ARG A 140 12.27 -7.32 -1.98
N ASN A 141 11.00 -6.94 -1.86
CA ASN A 141 9.91 -7.86 -1.58
C ASN A 141 9.17 -8.20 -2.87
N ILE A 142 8.58 -9.39 -2.95
CA ILE A 142 7.68 -9.77 -4.02
C ILE A 142 6.24 -9.80 -3.51
N GLY A 143 5.39 -8.98 -4.11
CA GLY A 143 3.94 -9.02 -3.98
C GLY A 143 3.29 -9.71 -5.17
N THR A 144 1.98 -9.83 -5.14
CA THR A 144 1.20 -10.45 -6.21
C THR A 144 0.01 -9.57 -6.54
N ALA A 145 -0.15 -9.18 -7.80
CA ALA A 145 -1.30 -8.42 -8.28
C ALA A 145 -1.98 -9.07 -9.49
N ILE A 146 -3.24 -8.77 -9.66
CA ILE A 146 -4.06 -9.18 -10.83
C ILE A 146 -4.31 -7.93 -11.67
N SER A 147 -4.03 -8.01 -12.99
CA SER A 147 -4.58 -7.06 -13.96
C SER A 147 -6.04 -7.39 -14.18
N MET A 148 -6.96 -6.58 -13.68
CA MET A 148 -8.40 -6.88 -13.65
C MET A 148 -9.03 -6.99 -15.05
N PRO A 149 -8.74 -6.07 -16.01
CA PRO A 149 -9.29 -6.15 -17.35
C PRO A 149 -8.78 -7.36 -18.17
N GLN A 150 -7.64 -7.92 -17.79
CA GLN A 150 -6.96 -9.02 -18.49
C GLN A 150 -6.58 -10.14 -17.51
N HIS A 151 -7.44 -10.40 -16.53
CA HIS A 151 -7.13 -11.39 -15.50
C HIS A 151 -6.97 -12.79 -16.06
N LEU A 152 -6.02 -13.53 -15.52
CA LEU A 152 -5.83 -14.94 -15.82
C LEU A 152 -6.92 -15.78 -15.14
N ARG A 153 -7.23 -16.93 -15.73
CA ARG A 153 -8.22 -17.84 -15.17
C ARG A 153 -7.76 -18.36 -13.81
N TRP A 154 -8.69 -18.40 -12.87
CA TRP A 154 -8.46 -19.02 -11.58
C TRP A 154 -8.10 -20.51 -11.72
N ARG A 155 -7.26 -20.98 -10.84
CA ARG A 155 -6.87 -22.39 -10.74
C ARG A 155 -8.09 -23.25 -10.37
N LYS A 156 -8.09 -24.51 -10.83
CA LYS A 156 -9.24 -25.45 -10.68
C LYS A 156 -9.66 -25.65 -9.23
N ASP A 157 -8.75 -25.61 -8.28
CA ASP A 157 -9.05 -25.76 -6.86
C ASP A 157 -9.81 -24.55 -6.30
N HIS A 158 -9.46 -23.30 -6.68
CA HIS A 158 -10.22 -22.11 -6.35
C HIS A 158 -11.62 -22.14 -6.98
N LEU A 159 -11.73 -22.50 -8.25
CA LEU A 159 -13.05 -22.65 -8.91
C LEU A 159 -13.93 -23.73 -8.25
N ARG A 160 -13.34 -24.79 -7.72
CA ARG A 160 -14.08 -25.81 -6.96
C ARG A 160 -14.55 -25.27 -5.61
N ARG A 161 -13.72 -24.51 -4.88
CA ARG A 161 -14.11 -23.87 -3.61
C ARG A 161 -15.19 -22.81 -3.83
N LEU A 162 -15.08 -22.01 -4.89
CA LEU A 162 -16.11 -21.04 -5.25
C LEU A 162 -17.46 -21.73 -5.51
N ARG A 163 -17.49 -22.82 -6.26
CA ARG A 163 -18.70 -23.64 -6.44
C ARG A 163 -19.25 -24.13 -5.10
N LYS A 164 -18.37 -24.64 -4.22
CA LYS A 164 -18.76 -25.07 -2.88
C LYS A 164 -19.38 -23.93 -2.07
N ALA A 165 -18.85 -22.70 -2.19
CA ALA A 165 -19.41 -21.53 -1.52
C ALA A 165 -20.84 -21.27 -1.98
N HIS A 166 -21.10 -21.25 -3.29
CA HIS A 166 -22.43 -21.05 -3.86
C HIS A 166 -23.43 -22.17 -3.42
N GLU A 167 -23.00 -23.44 -3.51
CA GLU A 167 -23.82 -24.59 -3.12
C GLU A 167 -24.20 -24.63 -1.64
N ASN A 168 -23.40 -23.99 -0.77
CA ASN A 168 -23.60 -23.95 0.68
C ASN A 168 -24.11 -22.58 1.19
N GLY A 169 -24.60 -21.73 0.29
CA GLY A 169 -25.26 -20.48 0.66
C GLY A 169 -24.34 -19.44 1.31
N VAL A 170 -23.06 -19.44 0.96
CA VAL A 170 -22.13 -18.37 1.38
C VAL A 170 -22.56 -17.07 0.70
N THR A 171 -22.78 -16.04 1.51
CA THR A 171 -23.10 -14.68 1.03
C THR A 171 -22.00 -13.72 1.38
N VAL A 172 -21.83 -12.65 0.59
CA VAL A 172 -20.83 -11.62 0.81
C VAL A 172 -21.52 -10.28 1.05
N SER A 173 -21.04 -9.54 2.04
CA SER A 173 -21.49 -8.17 2.33
C SER A 173 -20.31 -7.21 2.19
N ALA A 174 -20.47 -6.18 1.36
CA ALA A 174 -19.60 -5.01 1.33
C ALA A 174 -19.99 -4.05 2.47
N ASN A 175 -19.03 -3.22 2.91
CA ASN A 175 -19.21 -2.29 4.03
C ASN A 175 -19.66 -2.97 5.34
N ALA A 176 -19.24 -4.22 5.53
CA ALA A 176 -19.46 -4.97 6.77
C ALA A 176 -18.65 -4.37 7.94
N SER A 177 -18.91 -4.82 9.15
CA SER A 177 -18.21 -4.34 10.33
C SER A 177 -16.77 -4.88 10.40
N ILE A 178 -15.77 -3.99 10.44
CA ILE A 178 -14.40 -4.36 10.76
C ILE A 178 -14.32 -5.01 12.15
N ALA A 179 -15.07 -4.52 13.13
CA ALA A 179 -15.07 -5.04 14.49
C ALA A 179 -15.57 -6.50 14.56
N GLU A 180 -16.54 -6.88 13.72
CA GLU A 180 -17.01 -8.25 13.63
C GLU A 180 -15.96 -9.20 13.01
N PHE A 181 -15.20 -8.72 12.03
CA PHE A 181 -14.13 -9.47 11.38
C PHE A 181 -12.87 -9.60 12.23
N TRP A 182 -12.59 -8.61 13.10
CA TRP A 182 -11.31 -8.46 13.79
C TRP A 182 -10.86 -9.68 14.62
N PRO A 183 -11.77 -10.39 15.36
CA PRO A 183 -11.42 -11.61 16.07
C PRO A 183 -10.88 -12.72 15.13
N ILE A 184 -11.48 -12.90 13.95
CA ILE A 184 -11.02 -13.89 12.96
C ILE A 184 -9.62 -13.54 12.47
N LEU A 185 -9.36 -12.27 12.15
CA LEU A 185 -8.04 -11.80 11.73
C LEU A 185 -6.99 -12.05 12.82
N THR A 186 -7.28 -11.65 14.06
CA THR A 186 -6.35 -11.77 15.18
C THR A 186 -6.01 -13.24 15.48
N ASP A 187 -7.01 -14.10 15.48
CA ASP A 187 -6.83 -15.55 15.68
C ASP A 187 -5.98 -16.20 14.57
N ASN A 188 -6.22 -15.81 13.31
CA ASN A 188 -5.42 -16.27 12.16
C ASN A 188 -3.95 -15.86 12.25
N LEU A 189 -3.67 -14.60 12.58
CA LEU A 189 -2.30 -14.09 12.69
C LEU A 189 -1.56 -14.76 13.85
N HIS A 190 -2.23 -14.91 15.01
CA HIS A 190 -1.63 -15.57 16.15
C HIS A 190 -1.32 -17.04 15.84
N LYS A 191 -2.29 -17.81 15.31
CA LYS A 191 -2.11 -19.24 15.02
C LYS A 191 -1.05 -19.55 13.97
N ARG A 192 -0.89 -18.66 12.96
CA ARG A 192 -0.01 -18.94 11.82
C ARG A 192 1.38 -18.35 11.94
N PHE A 193 1.49 -17.18 12.59
CA PHE A 193 2.71 -16.36 12.56
C PHE A 193 3.15 -15.90 13.94
N ASP A 194 2.43 -16.28 15.00
CA ASP A 194 2.61 -15.74 16.36
C ASP A 194 2.69 -14.19 16.36
N ALA A 195 1.87 -13.57 15.52
CA ALA A 195 1.88 -12.13 15.25
C ALA A 195 0.52 -11.48 15.56
N LYS A 196 0.55 -10.17 15.70
CA LYS A 196 -0.64 -9.31 15.82
C LYS A 196 -0.79 -8.45 14.57
N PRO A 197 -2.00 -7.96 14.24
CA PRO A 197 -2.17 -6.92 13.22
C PRO A 197 -1.26 -5.71 13.53
N VAL A 198 -0.75 -5.06 12.48
CA VAL A 198 0.07 -3.84 12.63
C VAL A 198 -0.75 -2.70 13.24
N HIS A 199 -2.04 -2.59 12.86
CA HIS A 199 -3.00 -1.67 13.45
C HIS A 199 -3.75 -2.33 14.60
N THR A 200 -4.21 -1.53 15.55
CA THR A 200 -5.25 -1.93 16.50
C THR A 200 -6.63 -1.82 15.84
N LEU A 201 -7.66 -2.41 16.47
CA LEU A 201 -9.03 -2.25 16.00
C LEU A 201 -9.47 -0.78 16.02
N ASP A 202 -9.14 -0.06 17.10
CA ASP A 202 -9.50 1.36 17.25
C ASP A 202 -8.85 2.23 16.16
N GLU A 203 -7.59 1.96 15.81
CA GLU A 203 -6.91 2.63 14.70
C GLU A 203 -7.61 2.36 13.37
N MET A 204 -8.02 1.12 13.10
CA MET A 204 -8.74 0.77 11.87
C MET A 204 -10.11 1.41 11.78
N LEU A 205 -10.85 1.47 12.89
CA LEU A 205 -12.15 2.16 12.95
C LEU A 205 -11.98 3.67 12.76
N LEU A 206 -10.94 4.27 13.37
CA LEU A 206 -10.60 5.67 13.16
C LEU A 206 -10.25 5.94 11.69
N LEU A 207 -9.39 5.12 11.09
CA LEU A 207 -9.00 5.27 9.69
C LEU A 207 -10.19 5.08 8.75
N GLN A 208 -11.04 4.08 8.97
CA GLN A 208 -12.26 3.89 8.20
C GLN A 208 -13.21 5.09 8.32
N SER A 209 -13.36 5.68 9.50
CA SER A 209 -14.19 6.88 9.69
C SER A 209 -13.66 8.11 8.93
N ARG A 210 -12.33 8.21 8.75
CA ARG A 210 -11.68 9.29 8.01
C ARG A 210 -11.69 9.06 6.49
N PHE A 211 -11.70 7.80 6.06
CA PHE A 211 -11.59 7.35 4.66
C PHE A 211 -12.64 6.29 4.33
N PRO A 212 -13.94 6.60 4.48
CA PRO A 212 -15.01 5.62 4.32
C PRO A 212 -15.13 5.07 2.89
N ASP A 213 -14.73 5.85 1.88
CA ASP A 213 -14.74 5.42 0.47
C ASP A 213 -13.47 4.63 0.07
N ASN A 214 -12.42 4.68 0.91
CA ASN A 214 -11.15 4.03 0.62
C ASN A 214 -10.89 2.79 1.47
N ILE A 215 -11.50 2.66 2.66
CA ILE A 215 -11.30 1.52 3.56
C ILE A 215 -12.60 0.76 3.68
N ILE A 216 -12.71 -0.30 2.89
CA ILE A 216 -13.93 -1.09 2.73
C ILE A 216 -13.73 -2.49 3.32
N GLN A 217 -14.63 -2.88 4.23
CA GLN A 217 -14.67 -4.24 4.76
C GLN A 217 -15.62 -5.11 3.94
N TYR A 218 -15.11 -6.21 3.42
CA TYR A 218 -15.90 -7.31 2.86
C TYR A 218 -15.89 -8.48 3.82
N SER A 219 -17.07 -8.99 4.13
CA SER A 219 -17.24 -10.17 5.00
C SER A 219 -18.09 -11.23 4.33
N ALA A 220 -17.67 -12.48 4.46
CA ALA A 220 -18.41 -13.65 4.01
C ALA A 220 -19.18 -14.25 5.18
N TYR A 221 -20.44 -14.59 4.95
CA TYR A 221 -21.36 -15.14 5.93
C TYR A 221 -21.91 -16.48 5.46
N ARG A 222 -22.16 -17.37 6.41
CA ARG A 222 -22.92 -18.59 6.22
C ARG A 222 -23.86 -18.79 7.40
N GLU A 223 -25.14 -19.13 7.11
CA GLU A 223 -26.15 -19.33 8.16
C GLU A 223 -26.26 -18.15 9.16
N GLY A 224 -26.01 -16.92 8.67
CA GLY A 224 -26.11 -15.68 9.45
C GLY A 224 -24.90 -15.33 10.32
N HIS A 225 -23.82 -16.11 10.30
CA HIS A 225 -22.59 -15.80 11.04
C HIS A 225 -21.38 -15.60 10.11
N ILE A 226 -20.43 -14.77 10.54
CA ILE A 226 -19.24 -14.44 9.77
C ILE A 226 -18.28 -15.63 9.74
N ILE A 227 -17.79 -15.98 8.54
CA ILE A 227 -16.82 -17.07 8.32
C ILE A 227 -15.48 -16.60 7.75
N GLY A 228 -15.38 -15.33 7.35
CA GLY A 228 -14.16 -14.72 6.86
C GLY A 228 -14.37 -13.30 6.37
N GLY A 229 -13.28 -12.60 6.08
CA GLY A 229 -13.35 -11.23 5.60
C GLY A 229 -12.03 -10.75 5.00
N ILE A 230 -12.13 -9.64 4.27
CA ILE A 230 -10.99 -8.87 3.75
C ILE A 230 -11.28 -7.38 3.96
N THR A 231 -10.33 -6.67 4.55
CA THR A 231 -10.32 -5.21 4.56
C THR A 231 -9.54 -4.75 3.34
N PHE A 232 -10.18 -4.06 2.42
CA PHE A 232 -9.54 -3.49 1.24
C PHE A 232 -9.22 -2.01 1.43
N TYR A 233 -8.10 -1.60 0.86
CA TYR A 233 -7.71 -0.22 0.66
C TYR A 233 -7.87 0.13 -0.82
N ILE A 234 -8.80 1.04 -1.11
CA ILE A 234 -9.17 1.40 -2.47
C ILE A 234 -8.47 2.69 -2.88
N SER A 235 -7.68 2.63 -3.93
CA SER A 235 -7.09 3.80 -4.58
C SER A 235 -7.63 3.95 -6.01
N GLN A 236 -7.18 4.95 -6.76
CA GLN A 236 -7.63 5.18 -8.14
C GLN A 236 -7.30 4.01 -9.08
N GLN A 237 -6.22 3.29 -8.83
CA GLN A 237 -5.72 2.21 -9.71
C GLN A 237 -5.80 0.83 -9.09
N VAL A 238 -5.82 0.74 -7.76
CA VAL A 238 -5.60 -0.52 -7.06
C VAL A 238 -6.64 -0.75 -5.97
N VAL A 239 -7.19 -1.95 -5.96
CA VAL A 239 -7.91 -2.56 -4.85
C VAL A 239 -6.91 -3.40 -4.07
N HIS A 240 -6.40 -2.89 -2.94
CA HIS A 240 -5.36 -3.57 -2.14
C HIS A 240 -5.96 -4.32 -0.96
N GLY A 241 -5.67 -5.61 -0.84
CA GLY A 241 -6.06 -6.42 0.30
C GLY A 241 -5.15 -6.18 1.50
N GLN A 242 -5.55 -5.27 2.39
CA GLN A 242 -4.77 -4.89 3.57
C GLN A 242 -4.75 -5.98 4.64
N TYR A 243 -5.90 -6.55 4.96
CA TYR A 243 -6.07 -7.64 5.90
C TYR A 243 -7.02 -8.69 5.35
N SER A 244 -6.69 -9.96 5.53
CA SER A 244 -7.56 -11.07 5.13
C SER A 244 -7.49 -12.20 6.14
N GLY A 245 -8.61 -12.88 6.37
CA GLY A 245 -8.66 -14.02 7.27
C GLY A 245 -9.97 -14.79 7.16
N THR A 246 -9.89 -16.09 7.51
CA THR A 246 -11.06 -16.99 7.62
C THR A 246 -10.94 -17.84 8.86
N ASN A 247 -12.07 -18.22 9.44
CA ASN A 247 -12.12 -19.33 10.37
C ASN A 247 -12.06 -20.69 9.62
N ASP A 248 -12.15 -21.80 10.33
CA ASP A 248 -12.05 -23.13 9.68
C ASP A 248 -13.25 -23.41 8.76
N GLU A 249 -14.43 -22.92 9.11
CA GLU A 249 -15.64 -23.00 8.27
C GLU A 249 -15.44 -22.19 6.97
N GLY A 250 -14.89 -20.98 7.06
CA GLY A 250 -14.59 -20.16 5.87
C GLY A 250 -13.58 -20.81 4.93
N LYS A 251 -12.57 -21.53 5.47
CA LYS A 251 -11.64 -22.32 4.65
C LYS A 251 -12.37 -23.49 3.97
N GLU A 252 -13.25 -24.16 4.71
CA GLU A 252 -13.98 -25.28 4.19
C GLU A 252 -14.96 -24.91 3.08
N TYR A 253 -15.68 -23.80 3.25
CA TYR A 253 -16.77 -23.38 2.35
C TYR A 253 -16.38 -22.27 1.37
N GLY A 254 -15.10 -21.90 1.24
CA GLY A 254 -14.64 -21.01 0.19
C GLY A 254 -14.99 -19.53 0.39
N ALA A 255 -14.91 -19.04 1.62
CA ALA A 255 -15.19 -17.63 1.96
C ALA A 255 -14.35 -16.63 1.16
N MET A 256 -13.04 -16.90 0.99
CA MET A 256 -12.16 -16.02 0.22
C MET A 256 -12.52 -15.98 -1.25
N GLU A 257 -12.83 -17.14 -1.82
CA GLU A 257 -13.23 -17.26 -3.22
C GLU A 257 -14.52 -16.47 -3.50
N ALA A 258 -15.50 -16.52 -2.61
CA ALA A 258 -16.74 -15.74 -2.73
C ALA A 258 -16.48 -14.23 -2.64
N ILE A 259 -15.61 -13.77 -1.71
CA ILE A 259 -15.24 -12.35 -1.62
C ILE A 259 -14.49 -11.89 -2.87
N TYR A 260 -13.49 -12.64 -3.35
CA TYR A 260 -12.75 -12.26 -4.55
C TYR A 260 -13.62 -12.29 -5.81
N GLU A 261 -14.58 -13.20 -5.92
CA GLU A 261 -15.57 -13.19 -7.00
C GLU A 261 -16.38 -11.89 -7.01
N GLN A 262 -16.94 -11.49 -5.86
CA GLN A 262 -17.70 -10.25 -5.72
C GLN A 262 -16.86 -9.04 -6.11
N VAL A 263 -15.65 -8.93 -5.57
CA VAL A 263 -14.75 -7.80 -5.79
C VAL A 263 -14.29 -7.72 -7.25
N MET A 264 -13.83 -8.85 -7.83
CA MET A 264 -13.21 -8.87 -9.16
C MET A 264 -14.21 -8.80 -10.31
N TYR A 265 -15.39 -9.41 -10.14
CA TYR A 265 -16.33 -9.57 -11.27
C TYR A 265 -17.58 -8.68 -11.15
N GLN A 266 -17.78 -8.02 -10.00
CA GLN A 266 -18.95 -7.16 -9.79
C GLN A 266 -18.52 -5.75 -9.38
N ASP A 267 -17.99 -5.55 -8.17
CA ASP A 267 -17.87 -4.23 -7.57
C ASP A 267 -16.71 -3.40 -8.15
N TYR A 268 -15.55 -4.05 -8.47
CA TYR A 268 -14.34 -3.38 -8.97
C TYR A 268 -13.83 -3.95 -10.31
N LYS A 269 -14.71 -4.56 -11.10
CA LYS A 269 -14.35 -5.18 -12.39
C LYS A 269 -13.64 -4.24 -13.38
N ASP A 270 -13.90 -2.95 -13.26
CA ASP A 270 -13.34 -1.90 -14.12
C ASP A 270 -12.07 -1.25 -13.54
N TRP A 271 -11.63 -1.65 -12.32
CA TRP A 271 -10.36 -1.21 -11.74
C TRP A 271 -9.18 -1.87 -12.44
N PRO A 272 -8.05 -1.15 -12.62
CA PRO A 272 -6.88 -1.73 -13.29
C PRO A 272 -6.28 -2.93 -12.56
N TYR A 273 -6.15 -2.85 -11.22
CA TYR A 273 -5.42 -3.87 -10.46
C TYR A 273 -6.11 -4.24 -9.15
N LEU A 274 -6.02 -5.54 -8.80
CA LEU A 274 -6.20 -6.05 -7.45
C LEU A 274 -4.84 -6.50 -6.93
N ASP A 275 -4.40 -5.97 -5.79
CA ASP A 275 -3.11 -6.26 -5.17
C ASP A 275 -3.29 -7.03 -3.86
N PHE A 276 -2.66 -8.19 -3.77
CA PHE A 276 -2.63 -9.01 -2.57
C PHE A 276 -1.51 -8.64 -1.59
N GLY A 277 -0.65 -7.66 -1.93
CA GLY A 277 0.52 -7.29 -1.16
C GLY A 277 1.64 -8.34 -1.15
N SER A 278 2.66 -8.10 -0.31
CA SER A 278 3.88 -8.89 -0.23
C SER A 278 3.63 -10.36 0.20
N SER A 279 4.54 -11.22 -0.25
CA SER A 279 4.57 -12.65 0.10
C SER A 279 5.99 -13.12 0.45
N THR A 280 6.81 -12.21 0.95
CA THR A 280 8.16 -12.47 1.43
C THR A 280 8.26 -12.22 2.92
N GLU A 281 9.18 -12.93 3.55
CA GLU A 281 9.55 -12.87 4.95
C GLU A 281 11.02 -12.45 5.07
N GLU A 282 11.52 -12.24 6.29
CA GLU A 282 12.92 -11.91 6.58
C GLU A 282 13.49 -10.81 5.66
N GLN A 283 12.77 -9.68 5.58
CA GLN A 283 13.17 -8.53 4.76
C GLN A 283 13.39 -8.87 3.27
N GLY A 284 12.56 -9.77 2.72
CA GLY A 284 12.59 -10.15 1.31
C GLY A 284 13.51 -11.31 0.96
N SER A 285 14.30 -11.83 1.91
CA SER A 285 15.24 -12.94 1.66
C SER A 285 14.57 -14.30 1.57
N VAL A 286 13.38 -14.46 2.15
CA VAL A 286 12.63 -15.73 2.17
C VAL A 286 11.31 -15.56 1.44
N ILE A 287 11.04 -16.46 0.49
CA ILE A 287 9.77 -16.52 -0.23
C ILE A 287 8.80 -17.44 0.52
N ASN A 288 7.62 -16.92 0.88
CA ASN A 288 6.52 -17.76 1.33
C ASN A 288 5.84 -18.41 0.11
N ALA A 289 6.38 -19.56 -0.33
CA ALA A 289 5.96 -20.25 -1.54
C ALA A 289 4.48 -20.66 -1.50
N GLY A 290 3.96 -21.03 -0.32
CA GLY A 290 2.55 -21.39 -0.16
C GLY A 290 1.61 -20.21 -0.36
N LEU A 291 1.97 -19.06 0.19
CA LEU A 291 1.20 -17.82 0.04
C LEU A 291 1.23 -17.30 -1.40
N ILE A 292 2.40 -17.32 -2.06
CA ILE A 292 2.52 -16.95 -3.48
C ILE A 292 1.67 -17.87 -4.35
N ALA A 293 1.81 -19.20 -4.19
CA ALA A 293 1.03 -20.16 -4.97
C ALA A 293 -0.49 -19.99 -4.79
N HIS A 294 -0.93 -19.61 -3.58
CA HIS A 294 -2.33 -19.28 -3.32
C HIS A 294 -2.77 -18.04 -4.10
N LYS A 295 -2.03 -16.92 -4.01
CA LYS A 295 -2.33 -15.67 -4.73
C LYS A 295 -2.26 -15.84 -6.26
N GLU A 296 -1.27 -16.57 -6.75
CA GLU A 296 -1.16 -16.92 -8.17
C GLU A 296 -2.31 -17.81 -8.66
N GLY A 297 -2.89 -18.59 -7.76
CA GLY A 297 -4.07 -19.41 -8.02
C GLY A 297 -5.31 -18.60 -8.39
N TYR A 298 -5.42 -17.35 -7.96
CA TYR A 298 -6.43 -16.39 -8.41
C TYR A 298 -6.08 -15.69 -9.74
N GLY A 299 -4.93 -16.02 -10.34
CA GLY A 299 -4.46 -15.39 -11.59
C GLY A 299 -3.48 -14.25 -11.39
N GLY A 300 -3.02 -14.02 -10.15
CA GLY A 300 -2.05 -12.98 -9.83
C GLY A 300 -0.65 -13.25 -10.38
N ARG A 301 0.14 -12.18 -10.56
CA ARG A 301 1.56 -12.23 -10.95
C ARG A 301 2.35 -11.21 -10.16
N GLY A 302 3.68 -11.39 -10.18
CA GLY A 302 4.60 -10.67 -9.33
C GLY A 302 4.66 -9.16 -9.57
N VAL A 303 4.67 -8.40 -8.49
CA VAL A 303 4.99 -6.97 -8.42
C VAL A 303 6.02 -6.77 -7.31
N VAL A 304 7.11 -6.05 -7.58
CA VAL A 304 8.16 -5.83 -6.59
C VAL A 304 7.86 -4.60 -5.74
N TYR A 305 8.27 -4.69 -4.48
CA TYR A 305 8.26 -3.61 -3.49
C TYR A 305 9.70 -3.41 -3.05
N ASP A 306 10.35 -2.40 -3.60
CA ASP A 306 11.77 -2.14 -3.44
C ASP A 306 12.06 -1.16 -2.31
N THR A 307 13.26 -1.28 -1.75
CA THR A 307 13.88 -0.24 -0.93
C THR A 307 15.28 0.02 -1.47
N TYR A 308 15.54 1.25 -1.80
CA TYR A 308 16.85 1.75 -2.22
C TYR A 308 17.52 2.48 -1.07
N GLU A 309 18.84 2.55 -1.12
CA GLU A 309 19.61 3.31 -0.16
C GLU A 309 20.80 4.01 -0.81
N TRP A 310 21.22 5.12 -0.23
CA TRP A 310 22.47 5.80 -0.57
C TRP A 310 23.00 6.59 0.62
N GLU A 311 24.31 6.81 0.59
CA GLU A 311 25.01 7.71 1.52
C GLU A 311 25.00 9.14 0.98
N LEU A 312 24.98 10.11 1.88
CA LEU A 312 24.94 11.55 1.56
C LEU A 312 26.32 12.18 1.53
#